data_fc41f75521cb0d46e31cf356527d0ec3
#
_entry.id   fc41f75521cb0d46e31cf356527d0ec3
#
_cell.length_a   1.000
_cell.length_b   1.000
_cell.length_c   1.000
_cell.angle_alpha   90.00
_cell.angle_beta   90.00
_cell.angle_gamma   90.00
#
_symmetry.space_group_name_H-M   'P 1'
#
loop_
_entity.id
_entity.type
_entity.pdbx_description
1 polymer ?
#
loop_
_entity_poly.entity_id
_entity_poly.type
_entity_poly.pdbx_seq_one_letter_code
_entity_poly.pdbx_strand_id
1 'polypeptide(L)'
;LHAVGPHEVYVSNSKLVSHRPPPRASYEAAIAAQWGKFLAPWLYVALTYRPLFHIFSFLDDLLGLGYVSHVRFTDDGDVTHSIFAQRISFANGVVVSGEQLYVAATGAAGIYVYDRHKKAASKRRTYVPLPFLPDNLALTVPSEHRTSPGVLAAGHPSLSDMHLYALHSTPARRAPSWVAEVWYNASSSTEYDEAGVPFPSVRAMPRLPYGWHVQTLFQSSGRHAPDVSAATTALWDPTPQGHGAFFVTSLYGPSPLLCKGMYS
;
A
#
# COMPACT_ATOMS: atom_id res chain seq x y z
N LEU A 1 -0.94 7.05 5.38
CA LEU A 1 -1.72 7.52 6.54
C LEU A 1 -3.19 7.58 6.16
N HIS A 2 -4.07 7.08 7.03
CA HIS A 2 -5.52 7.12 6.84
C HIS A 2 -6.21 7.52 8.15
N ALA A 3 -6.96 8.63 8.12
CA ALA A 3 -7.78 9.08 9.24
C ALA A 3 -9.15 8.39 9.17
N VAL A 4 -9.58 7.82 10.29
CA VAL A 4 -10.90 7.15 10.42
C VAL A 4 -11.92 8.10 11.03
N GLY A 5 -11.44 9.13 11.68
CA GLY A 5 -12.23 10.16 12.34
C GLY A 5 -11.33 11.25 12.90
N PRO A 6 -11.88 12.24 13.62
CA PRO A 6 -11.10 13.37 14.13
C PRO A 6 -10.03 12.92 15.16
N HIS A 7 -10.21 11.77 15.80
CA HIS A 7 -9.38 11.31 16.91
C HIS A 7 -8.68 9.97 16.65
N GLU A 8 -8.76 9.43 15.45
CA GLU A 8 -8.20 8.11 15.16
C GLU A 8 -7.52 8.08 13.78
N VAL A 9 -6.28 7.63 13.74
CA VAL A 9 -5.50 7.52 12.51
C VAL A 9 -4.68 6.24 12.46
N TYR A 10 -4.60 5.64 11.28
CA TYR A 10 -3.66 4.56 10.97
C TYR A 10 -2.50 5.08 10.14
N VAL A 11 -1.29 4.71 10.52
CA VAL A 11 -0.05 5.11 9.86
C VAL A 11 0.74 3.88 9.47
N SER A 12 0.95 3.68 8.18
CA SER A 12 1.86 2.66 7.68
C SER A 12 3.30 3.14 7.82
N ASN A 13 4.17 2.22 8.22
CA ASN A 13 5.60 2.42 8.34
C ASN A 13 6.26 1.37 7.46
N SER A 14 6.77 1.78 6.32
CA SER A 14 7.32 0.88 5.30
C SER A 14 8.57 0.16 5.79
N LYS A 15 9.34 0.81 6.66
CA LYS A 15 10.60 0.32 7.20
C LYS A 15 10.70 0.57 8.70
N LEU A 16 11.28 -0.40 9.41
CA LEU A 16 11.72 -0.20 10.78
C LEU A 16 12.94 0.75 10.81
N VAL A 17 13.78 0.68 9.78
CA VAL A 17 15.00 1.47 9.63
C VAL A 17 14.71 2.68 8.73
N SER A 18 14.60 3.87 9.32
CA SER A 18 14.37 5.13 8.61
C SER A 18 15.67 5.72 8.09
N HIS A 19 15.64 6.38 6.92
CA HIS A 19 16.79 7.14 6.37
C HIS A 19 17.23 8.31 7.27
N ARG A 20 16.36 8.76 8.18
CA ARG A 20 16.71 9.69 9.25
C ARG A 20 16.32 9.02 10.56
N PRO A 21 17.26 8.67 11.41
CA PRO A 21 16.90 8.06 12.69
C PRO A 21 15.95 9.04 13.42
N PRO A 22 14.77 8.56 13.82
CA PRO A 22 13.87 9.35 14.66
C PRO A 22 14.55 9.64 16.02
N PRO A 23 13.99 10.51 16.85
CA PRO A 23 14.50 10.72 18.20
C PRO A 23 14.73 9.38 18.90
N ARG A 24 15.85 9.23 19.58
CA ARG A 24 16.33 7.97 20.17
C ARG A 24 15.24 7.20 20.93
N ALA A 25 14.48 7.91 21.76
CA ALA A 25 13.43 7.29 22.56
C ALA A 25 12.31 6.62 21.73
N SER A 26 11.90 7.24 20.62
CA SER A 26 10.88 6.68 19.73
C SER A 26 11.37 5.45 18.98
N TYR A 27 12.64 5.44 18.62
CA TYR A 27 13.26 4.35 17.89
C TYR A 27 13.49 3.13 18.79
N GLU A 28 14.04 3.38 19.98
CA GLU A 28 14.23 2.33 21.00
C GLU A 28 12.89 1.69 21.40
N ALA A 29 11.81 2.48 21.50
CA ALA A 29 10.48 1.94 21.78
C ALA A 29 9.95 1.04 20.65
N ALA A 30 10.12 1.44 19.38
CA ALA A 30 9.70 0.64 18.23
C ALA A 30 10.52 -0.66 18.11
N ILE A 31 11.83 -0.59 18.30
CA ILE A 31 12.70 -1.77 18.29
C ILE A 31 12.39 -2.67 19.48
N ALA A 32 12.21 -2.11 20.67
CA ALA A 32 11.91 -2.87 21.88
C ALA A 32 10.57 -3.64 21.78
N ALA A 33 9.59 -3.08 21.06
CA ALA A 33 8.31 -3.74 20.80
C ALA A 33 8.46 -4.99 19.90
N GLN A 34 9.42 -4.98 18.99
CA GLN A 34 9.63 -6.09 18.04
C GLN A 34 10.72 -7.07 18.49
N TRP A 35 11.79 -6.61 19.11
CA TRP A 35 13.03 -7.36 19.35
C TRP A 35 13.41 -7.47 20.82
N GLY A 36 12.64 -6.83 21.69
CA GLY A 36 12.91 -6.80 23.13
C GLY A 36 13.83 -5.65 23.56
N LYS A 37 13.58 -5.18 24.79
CA LYS A 37 14.25 -3.99 25.36
C LYS A 37 15.77 -4.12 25.47
N PHE A 38 16.29 -5.33 25.55
CA PHE A 38 17.74 -5.57 25.71
C PHE A 38 18.52 -5.31 24.41
N LEU A 39 17.93 -5.62 23.24
CA LEU A 39 18.58 -5.44 21.95
C LEU A 39 18.42 -4.02 21.38
N ALA A 40 17.42 -3.26 21.84
CA ALA A 40 17.08 -1.95 21.29
C ALA A 40 18.26 -0.95 21.29
N PRO A 41 19.05 -0.77 22.36
CA PRO A 41 20.17 0.17 22.34
C PRO A 41 21.28 -0.21 21.36
N TRP A 42 21.60 -1.49 21.27
CA TRP A 42 22.64 -1.99 20.37
C TRP A 42 22.24 -1.89 18.90
N LEU A 43 20.99 -2.19 18.59
CA LEU A 43 20.44 -1.98 17.25
C LEU A 43 20.41 -0.52 16.87
N TYR A 44 20.08 0.38 17.81
CA TYR A 44 20.13 1.82 17.55
C TYR A 44 21.55 2.28 17.15
N VAL A 45 22.57 1.86 17.86
CA VAL A 45 23.97 2.18 17.54
C VAL A 45 24.36 1.59 16.19
N ALA A 46 24.00 0.34 15.91
CA ALA A 46 24.30 -0.31 14.64
C ALA A 46 23.60 0.40 13.45
N LEU A 47 22.38 0.90 13.65
CA LEU A 47 21.60 1.57 12.62
C LEU A 47 22.02 3.02 12.36
N THR A 48 22.69 3.67 13.30
CA THR A 48 23.25 5.02 13.12
C THR A 48 24.62 5.01 12.42
N TYR A 49 25.28 3.84 12.36
CA TYR A 49 26.54 3.69 11.63
C TYR A 49 26.29 3.47 10.13
N ARG A 50 26.63 4.48 9.32
CA ARG A 50 26.28 4.56 7.88
C ARG A 50 26.50 3.29 7.04
N PRO A 51 27.62 2.55 7.12
CA PRO A 51 27.81 1.31 6.36
C PRO A 51 26.83 0.21 6.75
N LEU A 52 26.54 0.06 8.03
CA LEU A 52 25.59 -0.93 8.53
C LEU A 52 24.15 -0.58 8.19
N PHE A 53 23.85 0.71 8.10
CA PHE A 53 22.52 1.21 7.74
C PHE A 53 22.00 0.61 6.41
N HIS A 54 22.82 0.57 5.36
CA HIS A 54 22.41 0.02 4.07
C HIS A 54 22.15 -1.49 4.14
N ILE A 55 22.96 -2.21 4.93
CA ILE A 55 22.75 -3.64 5.15
C ILE A 55 21.45 -3.89 5.91
N PHE A 56 21.20 -3.13 6.97
CA PHE A 56 19.98 -3.25 7.77
C PHE A 56 18.73 -2.80 7.01
N SER A 57 18.83 -1.75 6.17
CA SER A 57 17.71 -1.34 5.31
C SER A 57 17.34 -2.41 4.30
N PHE A 58 18.34 -3.11 3.74
CA PHE A 58 18.09 -4.24 2.84
C PHE A 58 17.49 -5.44 3.59
N LEU A 59 18.01 -5.74 4.78
CA LEU A 59 17.46 -6.80 5.62
C LEU A 59 16.04 -6.49 6.10
N ASP A 60 15.73 -5.23 6.38
CA ASP A 60 14.40 -4.76 6.74
C ASP A 60 13.37 -5.08 5.65
N ASP A 61 13.72 -4.79 4.39
CA ASP A 61 12.89 -5.13 3.24
C ASP A 61 12.74 -6.65 3.07
N LEU A 62 13.83 -7.40 3.21
CA LEU A 62 13.85 -8.85 3.07
C LEU A 62 13.07 -9.55 4.19
N LEU A 63 13.18 -9.08 5.42
CA LEU A 63 12.51 -9.65 6.59
C LEU A 63 11.06 -9.15 6.75
N GLY A 64 10.64 -8.15 5.96
CA GLY A 64 9.30 -7.61 6.01
C GLY A 64 8.99 -6.95 7.36
N LEU A 65 9.88 -6.10 7.85
CA LEU A 65 9.76 -5.49 9.19
C LEU A 65 8.83 -4.27 9.22
N GLY A 66 8.16 -3.94 8.12
CA GLY A 66 7.14 -2.89 8.09
C GLY A 66 5.97 -3.19 9.02
N TYR A 67 5.33 -2.14 9.49
CA TYR A 67 4.22 -2.23 10.44
C TYR A 67 3.19 -1.10 10.24
N VAL A 68 2.03 -1.26 10.86
CA VAL A 68 0.99 -0.23 10.93
C VAL A 68 0.82 0.20 12.39
N SER A 69 0.93 1.48 12.61
CA SER A 69 0.64 2.15 13.87
C SER A 69 -0.83 2.56 13.93
N HIS A 70 -1.42 2.42 15.10
CA HIS A 70 -2.72 2.96 15.43
C HIS A 70 -2.52 4.08 16.46
N VAL A 71 -2.94 5.28 16.13
CA VAL A 71 -2.79 6.49 16.95
C VAL A 71 -4.18 7.02 17.27
N ARG A 72 -4.43 7.32 18.52
CA ARG A 72 -5.64 7.98 18.99
C ARG A 72 -5.29 9.27 19.70
N PHE A 73 -6.14 10.25 19.50
CA PHE A 73 -6.06 11.56 20.14
C PHE A 73 -7.27 11.73 21.05
N THR A 74 -7.08 12.39 22.19
CA THR A 74 -8.19 12.84 23.04
C THR A 74 -8.42 14.33 22.84
N ASP A 75 -9.59 14.83 23.26
CA ASP A 75 -9.90 16.26 23.21
C ASP A 75 -8.94 17.10 24.08
N ASP A 76 -8.38 16.50 25.14
CA ASP A 76 -7.39 17.12 26.03
C ASP A 76 -5.97 17.15 25.44
N GLY A 77 -5.81 16.60 24.21
CA GLY A 77 -4.54 16.58 23.52
C GLY A 77 -3.63 15.39 23.87
N ASP A 78 -4.09 14.45 24.67
CA ASP A 78 -3.36 13.21 24.92
C ASP A 78 -3.29 12.34 23.68
N VAL A 79 -2.13 11.73 23.45
CA VAL A 79 -1.88 10.85 22.31
C VAL A 79 -1.56 9.45 22.79
N THR A 80 -2.36 8.49 22.37
CA THR A 80 -2.08 7.06 22.58
C THR A 80 -1.60 6.42 21.28
N HIS A 81 -0.57 5.61 21.36
CA HIS A 81 0.03 4.90 20.23
C HIS A 81 0.14 3.41 20.53
N SER A 82 -0.25 2.59 19.56
CA SER A 82 -0.07 1.15 19.61
C SER A 82 0.28 0.60 18.22
N ILE A 83 0.96 -0.53 18.18
CA ILE A 83 1.21 -1.24 16.92
C ILE A 83 -0.01 -2.08 16.60
N PHE A 84 -0.65 -1.79 15.47
CA PHE A 84 -1.83 -2.50 15.01
C PHE A 84 -1.49 -3.81 14.29
N ALA A 85 -0.54 -3.77 13.34
CA ALA A 85 -0.11 -4.92 12.55
C ALA A 85 1.41 -4.85 12.31
N GLN A 86 2.04 -6.00 12.19
CA GLN A 86 3.49 -6.16 12.03
C GLN A 86 3.82 -7.18 10.95
N ARG A 87 5.10 -7.23 10.57
CA ARG A 87 5.64 -8.17 9.58
C ARG A 87 4.97 -8.01 8.21
N ILE A 88 4.94 -6.78 7.74
CA ILE A 88 4.43 -6.41 6.44
C ILE A 88 5.62 -6.00 5.58
N SER A 89 5.89 -6.75 4.52
CA SER A 89 6.99 -6.42 3.62
C SER A 89 6.69 -5.10 2.91
N PHE A 90 7.39 -4.05 3.28
CA PHE A 90 7.24 -2.70 2.79
C PHE A 90 5.78 -2.21 2.91
N ALA A 91 5.30 -2.01 4.15
CA ALA A 91 3.95 -1.49 4.41
C ALA A 91 3.81 -0.08 3.85
N ASN A 92 2.99 0.09 2.82
CA ASN A 92 2.79 1.36 2.11
C ASN A 92 1.38 1.91 2.34
N GLY A 93 0.54 2.02 1.32
CA GLY A 93 -0.81 2.53 1.45
C GLY A 93 -1.62 1.81 2.54
N VAL A 94 -2.40 2.57 3.29
CA VAL A 94 -3.34 2.04 4.29
C VAL A 94 -4.69 2.72 4.14
N VAL A 95 -5.77 1.94 4.21
CA VAL A 95 -7.14 2.44 4.12
C VAL A 95 -8.08 1.60 4.99
N VAL A 96 -9.11 2.22 5.53
CA VAL A 96 -10.15 1.56 6.34
C VAL A 96 -11.49 1.62 5.61
N SER A 97 -12.16 0.47 5.51
CA SER A 97 -13.54 0.36 5.04
C SER A 97 -14.35 -0.46 6.04
N GLY A 98 -15.28 0.19 6.72
CA GLY A 98 -16.05 -0.44 7.79
C GLY A 98 -15.16 -1.02 8.89
N GLU A 99 -15.29 -2.33 9.11
CA GLU A 99 -14.51 -3.06 10.11
C GLU A 99 -13.16 -3.58 9.60
N GLN A 100 -12.85 -3.34 8.35
CA GLN A 100 -11.63 -3.85 7.71
C GLN A 100 -10.59 -2.77 7.52
N LEU A 101 -9.34 -3.13 7.78
CA LEU A 101 -8.17 -2.32 7.48
C LEU A 101 -7.36 -3.03 6.40
N TYR A 102 -7.13 -2.33 5.30
CA TYR A 102 -6.36 -2.78 4.15
C TYR A 102 -4.98 -2.13 4.17
N VAL A 103 -3.96 -2.93 3.92
CA VAL A 103 -2.57 -2.46 3.90
C VAL A 103 -1.89 -2.96 2.64
N ALA A 104 -1.39 -2.04 1.82
CA ALA A 104 -0.53 -2.37 0.70
C ALA A 104 0.79 -2.94 1.22
N ALA A 105 1.09 -4.16 0.84
CA ALA A 105 2.36 -4.82 1.11
C ALA A 105 3.18 -4.84 -0.18
N THR A 106 3.85 -3.72 -0.48
CA THR A 106 4.56 -3.52 -1.75
C THR A 106 5.58 -4.62 -1.99
N GLY A 107 6.41 -4.94 -1.00
CA GLY A 107 7.41 -5.99 -1.14
C GLY A 107 6.84 -7.40 -1.26
N ALA A 108 5.59 -7.62 -0.86
CA ALA A 108 4.88 -8.88 -1.04
C ALA A 108 4.03 -8.94 -2.32
N ALA A 109 3.88 -7.85 -3.04
CA ALA A 109 2.99 -7.69 -4.20
C ALA A 109 1.55 -8.10 -3.87
N GLY A 110 0.90 -7.40 -2.93
CA GLY A 110 -0.47 -7.72 -2.54
C GLY A 110 -0.98 -6.83 -1.42
N ILE A 111 -2.19 -7.11 -0.98
CA ILE A 111 -2.87 -6.38 0.09
C ILE A 111 -3.14 -7.32 1.25
N TYR A 112 -2.80 -6.89 2.44
CA TYR A 112 -3.25 -7.54 3.67
C TYR A 112 -4.53 -6.90 4.17
N VAL A 113 -5.50 -7.74 4.54
CA VAL A 113 -6.79 -7.33 5.08
C VAL A 113 -6.91 -7.81 6.52
N TYR A 114 -7.13 -6.88 7.43
CA TYR A 114 -7.25 -7.14 8.87
C TYR A 114 -8.62 -6.73 9.37
N ASP A 115 -9.13 -7.46 10.35
CA ASP A 115 -10.25 -7.03 11.17
C ASP A 115 -9.75 -6.04 12.22
N ARG A 116 -10.23 -4.79 12.17
CA ARG A 116 -9.73 -3.70 13.02
C ARG A 116 -10.17 -3.79 14.48
N HIS A 117 -11.24 -4.53 14.78
CA HIS A 117 -11.76 -4.65 16.14
C HIS A 117 -11.16 -5.82 16.92
N LYS A 118 -10.53 -6.78 16.26
CA LYS A 118 -9.89 -7.90 16.93
C LYS A 118 -8.55 -7.51 17.56
N LYS A 119 -8.25 -8.09 18.74
CA LYS A 119 -6.94 -7.93 19.37
C LYS A 119 -5.81 -8.43 18.46
N ALA A 120 -4.62 -7.84 18.58
CA ALA A 120 -3.47 -8.10 17.71
C ALA A 120 -3.17 -9.60 17.49
N ALA A 121 -3.24 -10.41 18.55
CA ALA A 121 -2.97 -11.85 18.47
C ALA A 121 -4.05 -12.67 17.73
N SER A 122 -5.27 -12.15 17.61
CA SER A 122 -6.40 -12.80 16.95
C SER A 122 -6.84 -12.12 15.65
N LYS A 123 -6.10 -11.13 15.19
CA LYS A 123 -6.38 -10.47 13.91
C LYS A 123 -6.19 -11.45 12.78
N ARG A 124 -7.30 -11.89 12.22
CA ARG A 124 -7.27 -12.72 11.04
C ARG A 124 -6.81 -11.87 9.87
N ARG A 125 -5.70 -12.26 9.27
CA ARG A 125 -5.10 -11.62 8.13
C ARG A 125 -5.44 -12.41 6.88
N THR A 126 -6.17 -11.79 5.93
CA THR A 126 -6.30 -12.30 4.58
C THR A 126 -5.25 -11.61 3.71
N TYR A 127 -4.60 -12.37 2.85
CA TYR A 127 -3.68 -11.83 1.85
C TYR A 127 -4.31 -11.95 0.47
N VAL A 128 -4.48 -10.81 -0.19
CA VAL A 128 -4.95 -10.71 -1.57
C VAL A 128 -3.76 -10.40 -2.46
N PRO A 129 -3.25 -11.38 -3.21
CA PRO A 129 -2.10 -11.16 -4.08
C PRO A 129 -2.47 -10.31 -5.29
N LEU A 130 -1.54 -9.47 -5.75
CA LEU A 130 -1.66 -8.64 -6.94
C LEU A 130 -0.55 -8.95 -7.94
N PRO A 131 -0.78 -8.75 -9.26
CA PRO A 131 0.25 -8.93 -10.28
C PRO A 131 1.26 -7.79 -10.34
N PHE A 132 1.15 -6.80 -9.46
CA PHE A 132 2.02 -5.63 -9.37
C PHE A 132 2.32 -5.29 -7.91
N LEU A 133 3.27 -4.42 -7.69
CA LEU A 133 3.69 -3.91 -6.38
C LEU A 133 2.79 -2.72 -6.01
N PRO A 134 1.78 -2.90 -5.12
CA PRO A 134 0.90 -1.80 -4.75
C PRO A 134 1.65 -0.75 -3.92
N ASP A 135 1.39 0.52 -4.21
CA ASP A 135 1.92 1.66 -3.46
C ASP A 135 0.84 2.21 -2.51
N ASN A 136 -0.04 3.07 -2.98
CA ASN A 136 -1.10 3.62 -2.17
C ASN A 136 -2.46 2.98 -2.44
N LEU A 137 -3.33 3.06 -1.44
CA LEU A 137 -4.69 2.58 -1.47
C LEU A 137 -5.67 3.72 -1.28
N ALA A 138 -6.82 3.64 -1.95
CA ALA A 138 -7.97 4.52 -1.73
C ALA A 138 -9.27 3.72 -1.75
N LEU A 139 -10.35 4.26 -1.20
CA LEU A 139 -11.66 3.63 -1.31
C LEU A 139 -12.34 4.01 -2.62
N THR A 140 -13.10 3.07 -3.18
CA THR A 140 -14.09 3.37 -4.21
C THR A 140 -15.44 3.62 -3.56
N VAL A 141 -16.39 4.15 -4.32
CA VAL A 141 -17.79 4.20 -3.89
C VAL A 141 -18.47 2.84 -4.11
N PRO A 142 -19.52 2.49 -3.34
CA PRO A 142 -20.38 1.37 -3.66
C PRO A 142 -20.96 1.52 -5.08
N SER A 143 -21.10 0.42 -5.79
CA SER A 143 -21.73 0.38 -7.12
C SER A 143 -23.05 -0.40 -7.05
N GLU A 144 -23.85 -0.37 -8.12
CA GLU A 144 -25.11 -1.11 -8.18
C GLU A 144 -24.95 -2.62 -7.94
N HIS A 145 -23.76 -3.15 -8.26
CA HIS A 145 -23.46 -4.59 -8.12
C HIS A 145 -22.81 -4.96 -6.78
N ARG A 146 -22.55 -3.99 -5.90
CA ARG A 146 -21.91 -4.23 -4.59
C ARG A 146 -22.31 -3.20 -3.56
N THR A 147 -22.60 -3.66 -2.38
CA THR A 147 -23.06 -2.84 -1.25
C THR A 147 -21.91 -2.22 -0.44
N SER A 148 -20.69 -2.75 -0.59
CA SER A 148 -19.50 -2.26 0.11
C SER A 148 -18.50 -1.62 -0.85
N PRO A 149 -17.78 -0.59 -0.41
CA PRO A 149 -16.70 0.01 -1.20
C PRO A 149 -15.64 -1.03 -1.56
N GLY A 150 -15.09 -0.92 -2.76
CA GLY A 150 -13.85 -1.58 -3.13
C GLY A 150 -12.65 -0.75 -2.68
N VAL A 151 -11.47 -1.28 -2.94
CA VAL A 151 -10.19 -0.62 -2.68
C VAL A 151 -9.47 -0.44 -4.01
N LEU A 152 -9.17 0.81 -4.38
CA LEU A 152 -8.24 1.11 -5.46
C LEU A 152 -6.82 0.87 -4.99
N ALA A 153 -6.06 0.11 -5.74
CA ALA A 153 -4.64 -0.08 -5.56
C ALA A 153 -3.90 0.44 -6.79
N ALA A 154 -3.05 1.42 -6.60
CA ALA A 154 -2.13 1.90 -7.63
C ALA A 154 -0.72 1.41 -7.33
N GLY A 155 0.08 1.14 -8.37
CA GLY A 155 1.43 0.65 -8.15
C GLY A 155 2.22 0.35 -9.41
N HIS A 156 3.26 -0.46 -9.24
CA HIS A 156 4.29 -0.70 -10.25
C HIS A 156 4.37 -2.17 -10.62
N PRO A 157 4.19 -2.55 -11.88
CA PRO A 157 4.36 -3.94 -12.32
C PRO A 157 5.84 -4.36 -12.41
N SER A 158 6.79 -3.42 -12.38
CA SER A 158 8.22 -3.69 -12.48
C SER A 158 9.04 -2.89 -11.46
N LEU A 159 9.63 -3.58 -10.50
CA LEU A 159 10.48 -2.95 -9.49
C LEU A 159 11.77 -2.40 -10.10
N SER A 160 12.37 -3.12 -11.06
CA SER A 160 13.58 -2.69 -11.74
C SER A 160 13.39 -1.40 -12.53
N ASP A 161 12.28 -1.28 -13.28
CA ASP A 161 11.99 -0.08 -14.05
C ASP A 161 11.69 1.11 -13.15
N MET A 162 10.95 0.88 -12.06
CA MET A 162 10.70 1.91 -11.04
C MET A 162 12.02 2.40 -10.42
N HIS A 163 12.91 1.49 -10.06
CA HIS A 163 14.21 1.84 -9.46
C HIS A 163 15.10 2.62 -10.41
N LEU A 164 15.18 2.18 -11.66
CA LEU A 164 15.91 2.88 -12.72
C LEU A 164 15.32 4.26 -13.02
N TYR A 165 13.99 4.38 -12.99
CA TYR A 165 13.32 5.66 -13.17
C TYR A 165 13.61 6.62 -11.99
N ALA A 166 13.55 6.12 -10.74
CA ALA A 166 13.86 6.90 -9.55
C ALA A 166 15.31 7.41 -9.53
N LEU A 167 16.26 6.60 -10.02
CA LEU A 167 17.68 6.96 -10.05
C LEU A 167 18.03 7.95 -11.19
N HIS A 168 17.31 7.91 -12.28
CA HIS A 168 17.73 8.61 -13.50
C HIS A 168 16.68 9.57 -14.04
N SER A 169 15.53 9.71 -13.45
CA SER A 169 14.39 10.64 -13.72
C SER A 169 14.41 11.39 -15.09
N THR A 170 14.87 10.73 -16.14
CA THR A 170 14.92 11.31 -17.49
C THR A 170 13.63 10.99 -18.25
N PRO A 171 13.14 11.87 -19.13
CA PRO A 171 11.94 11.60 -19.95
C PRO A 171 12.03 10.31 -20.79
N ALA A 172 13.24 9.81 -21.04
CA ALA A 172 13.49 8.60 -21.82
C ALA A 172 13.35 7.30 -20.99
N ARG A 173 13.36 7.39 -19.66
CA ARG A 173 13.23 6.23 -18.75
C ARG A 173 11.96 6.38 -17.95
N ARG A 174 10.94 5.66 -18.33
CA ARG A 174 9.63 5.65 -17.68
C ARG A 174 9.33 4.25 -17.16
N ALA A 175 8.71 4.20 -15.98
CA ALA A 175 8.28 2.94 -15.38
C ALA A 175 6.81 2.67 -15.71
N PRO A 176 6.43 1.40 -15.94
CA PRO A 176 5.04 1.03 -16.15
C PRO A 176 4.19 1.29 -14.90
N SER A 177 2.89 1.48 -15.11
CA SER A 177 1.90 1.78 -14.08
C SER A 177 0.74 0.81 -14.14
N TRP A 178 0.15 0.51 -13.00
CA TRP A 178 -1.04 -0.32 -12.89
C TRP A 178 -1.98 0.23 -11.82
N VAL A 179 -3.29 0.26 -12.14
CA VAL A 179 -4.34 0.53 -11.16
C VAL A 179 -5.36 -0.59 -11.26
N ALA A 180 -5.69 -1.17 -10.13
CA ALA A 180 -6.73 -2.18 -10.02
C ALA A 180 -7.70 -1.84 -8.88
N GLU A 181 -8.93 -2.28 -9.04
CA GLU A 181 -9.90 -2.31 -7.96
C GLU A 181 -9.94 -3.70 -7.35
N VAL A 182 -10.01 -3.77 -6.03
CA VAL A 182 -10.05 -4.99 -5.24
C VAL A 182 -11.27 -4.96 -4.32
N TRP A 183 -12.10 -5.99 -4.36
CA TRP A 183 -13.27 -6.07 -3.49
C TRP A 183 -13.57 -7.51 -3.08
N TYR A 184 -14.42 -7.65 -2.08
CA TYR A 184 -14.89 -8.94 -1.59
C TYR A 184 -16.38 -9.13 -1.89
N ASN A 185 -16.74 -10.30 -2.43
CA ASN A 185 -18.12 -10.75 -2.62
C ASN A 185 -18.24 -12.23 -2.23
N ALA A 186 -18.92 -12.49 -1.12
CA ALA A 186 -19.06 -13.85 -0.58
C ALA A 186 -19.87 -14.79 -1.48
N SER A 187 -20.68 -14.26 -2.39
CA SER A 187 -21.63 -15.03 -3.22
C SER A 187 -21.05 -15.47 -4.56
N SER A 188 -19.85 -15.00 -4.90
CA SER A 188 -19.28 -15.28 -6.22
C SER A 188 -18.03 -16.15 -6.13
N SER A 189 -17.87 -17.02 -7.14
CA SER A 189 -16.58 -17.68 -7.41
C SER A 189 -15.51 -16.61 -7.67
N THR A 190 -14.29 -16.87 -7.24
CA THR A 190 -13.13 -16.00 -7.53
C THR A 190 -12.97 -15.88 -9.05
N GLU A 191 -13.21 -14.70 -9.56
CA GLU A 191 -12.95 -14.38 -10.94
C GLU A 191 -11.88 -13.28 -11.00
N TYR A 192 -10.81 -13.59 -11.71
CA TYR A 192 -9.82 -12.60 -12.09
C TYR A 192 -10.17 -12.15 -13.50
N ASP A 193 -10.39 -10.88 -13.70
CA ASP A 193 -10.55 -10.34 -15.05
C ASP A 193 -9.18 -10.42 -15.77
N GLU A 194 -9.04 -11.46 -16.60
CA GLU A 194 -7.85 -11.67 -17.42
C GLU A 194 -7.75 -10.67 -18.58
N ALA A 195 -8.78 -9.86 -18.82
CA ALA A 195 -8.79 -8.89 -19.89
C ALA A 195 -7.79 -7.78 -19.61
N GLY A 196 -6.66 -7.83 -20.27
CA GLY A 196 -5.73 -6.71 -20.37
C GLY A 196 -4.40 -6.83 -19.64
N VAL A 197 -3.74 -8.00 -19.60
CA VAL A 197 -2.35 -8.11 -19.10
C VAL A 197 -1.34 -8.10 -20.26
N PRO A 198 -0.99 -6.94 -20.83
CA PRO A 198 0.02 -6.84 -21.88
C PRO A 198 1.45 -6.67 -21.36
N PHE A 199 1.65 -6.55 -20.03
CA PHE A 199 2.97 -6.25 -19.47
C PHE A 199 3.53 -7.40 -18.64
N PRO A 200 4.86 -7.57 -18.63
CA PRO A 200 5.49 -8.48 -17.68
C PRO A 200 5.13 -8.00 -16.27
N SER A 201 4.31 -8.78 -15.59
CA SER A 201 3.97 -8.57 -14.19
C SER A 201 5.09 -9.11 -13.31
N VAL A 202 5.18 -8.61 -12.06
CA VAL A 202 6.14 -9.13 -11.05
C VAL A 202 5.91 -10.61 -10.78
N ARG A 203 4.70 -11.12 -11.09
CA ARG A 203 4.30 -12.52 -10.92
C ARG A 203 3.40 -12.93 -12.06
N ALA A 204 3.37 -14.23 -12.35
CA ALA A 204 2.21 -14.82 -13.02
C ALA A 204 0.95 -14.50 -12.21
N MET A 205 -0.19 -14.40 -12.89
CA MET A 205 -1.49 -14.10 -12.27
C MET A 205 -1.71 -14.96 -11.03
N PRO A 206 -1.79 -14.37 -9.84
CA PRO A 206 -1.86 -15.14 -8.62
C PRO A 206 -3.28 -15.69 -8.43
N ARG A 207 -3.41 -16.87 -7.81
CA ARG A 207 -4.71 -17.38 -7.39
C ARG A 207 -5.25 -16.52 -6.25
N LEU A 208 -6.44 -15.95 -6.44
CA LEU A 208 -7.11 -15.14 -5.41
C LEU A 208 -7.73 -16.04 -4.33
N PRO A 209 -7.82 -15.57 -3.08
CA PRO A 209 -8.63 -16.20 -2.05
C PRO A 209 -10.12 -16.18 -2.46
N TYR A 210 -10.89 -17.16 -1.96
CA TYR A 210 -12.32 -17.25 -2.25
C TYR A 210 -13.07 -15.94 -1.92
N GLY A 211 -13.94 -15.52 -2.83
CA GLY A 211 -14.74 -14.31 -2.72
C GLY A 211 -14.01 -13.00 -3.01
N TRP A 212 -12.71 -13.02 -3.27
CA TRP A 212 -11.96 -11.82 -3.63
C TRP A 212 -11.92 -11.65 -5.15
N HIS A 213 -12.08 -10.41 -5.57
CA HIS A 213 -12.03 -9.99 -6.97
C HIS A 213 -10.98 -8.91 -7.16
N VAL A 214 -10.35 -8.92 -8.32
CA VAL A 214 -9.40 -7.90 -8.77
C VAL A 214 -9.73 -7.55 -10.21
N GLN A 215 -10.04 -6.31 -10.46
CA GLN A 215 -10.31 -5.79 -11.80
C GLN A 215 -9.28 -4.74 -12.17
N THR A 216 -8.64 -4.92 -13.30
CA THR A 216 -7.73 -3.91 -13.86
C THR A 216 -8.52 -2.73 -14.39
N LEU A 217 -8.20 -1.53 -13.92
CA LEU A 217 -8.84 -0.29 -14.35
C LEU A 217 -7.97 0.52 -15.30
N PHE A 218 -6.66 0.46 -15.10
CA PHE A 218 -5.70 1.21 -15.88
C PHE A 218 -4.36 0.48 -15.92
N GLN A 219 -3.75 0.49 -17.08
CA GLN A 219 -2.37 0.06 -17.31
C GLN A 219 -1.67 1.02 -18.27
N SER A 220 -0.42 1.33 -17.99
CA SER A 220 0.44 2.09 -18.88
C SER A 220 1.85 1.50 -18.89
N SER A 221 2.44 1.43 -20.07
CA SER A 221 3.86 1.09 -20.20
C SER A 221 4.78 2.20 -19.71
N GLY A 222 4.24 3.39 -19.50
CA GLY A 222 5.00 4.61 -19.22
C GLY A 222 5.85 5.11 -20.38
N ARG A 223 5.79 4.46 -21.57
CA ARG A 223 6.68 4.77 -22.70
C ARG A 223 6.17 5.89 -23.59
N HIS A 224 4.88 6.18 -23.53
CA HIS A 224 4.24 7.19 -24.39
C HIS A 224 3.70 8.34 -23.55
N ALA A 225 3.93 9.58 -23.98
CA ALA A 225 3.24 10.73 -23.40
C ALA A 225 1.80 10.78 -23.97
N PRO A 226 0.76 11.07 -23.15
CA PRO A 226 0.78 11.61 -21.78
C PRO A 226 0.75 10.55 -20.67
N ASP A 227 1.26 9.36 -20.90
CA ASP A 227 1.15 8.23 -19.97
C ASP A 227 1.66 8.55 -18.57
N VAL A 228 0.95 8.02 -17.57
CA VAL A 228 1.41 8.02 -16.19
C VAL A 228 2.57 7.05 -16.05
N SER A 229 3.67 7.51 -15.50
CA SER A 229 4.85 6.70 -15.21
C SER A 229 5.00 6.51 -13.71
N ALA A 230 5.16 5.26 -13.25
CA ALA A 230 5.27 4.91 -11.84
C ALA A 230 4.07 5.42 -11.03
N ALA A 231 2.86 4.94 -11.34
CA ALA A 231 1.65 5.31 -10.61
C ALA A 231 1.79 4.99 -9.12
N THR A 232 1.54 5.98 -8.28
CA THR A 232 1.62 5.83 -6.82
C THR A 232 0.26 5.85 -6.16
N THR A 233 -0.70 6.63 -6.67
CA THR A 233 -2.01 6.79 -6.07
C THR A 233 -3.08 6.87 -7.14
N ALA A 234 -4.21 6.20 -6.92
CA ALA A 234 -5.44 6.41 -7.66
C ALA A 234 -6.52 6.87 -6.67
N LEU A 235 -7.26 7.92 -7.05
CA LEU A 235 -8.33 8.49 -6.24
C LEU A 235 -9.63 8.46 -7.05
N TRP A 236 -10.66 7.90 -6.47
CA TRP A 236 -11.97 7.86 -7.08
C TRP A 236 -12.67 9.21 -6.95
N ASP A 237 -13.24 9.69 -8.06
CA ASP A 237 -14.13 10.85 -8.08
C ASP A 237 -15.56 10.37 -8.31
N PRO A 238 -16.42 10.39 -7.29
CA PRO A 238 -17.82 10.02 -7.42
C PRO A 238 -18.58 11.17 -8.10
N THR A 239 -18.53 11.26 -9.43
CA THR A 239 -19.38 12.26 -10.11
C THR A 239 -20.85 11.88 -9.97
N PRO A 240 -21.76 12.87 -9.76
CA PRO A 240 -23.19 12.62 -9.58
C PRO A 240 -23.89 11.95 -10.78
N GLN A 241 -23.21 11.87 -11.91
CA GLN A 241 -23.76 11.34 -13.18
C GLN A 241 -23.44 9.85 -13.43
N GLY A 242 -22.94 9.11 -12.45
CA GLY A 242 -22.71 7.65 -12.56
C GLY A 242 -21.57 7.23 -13.49
N HIS A 243 -20.90 8.16 -14.14
CA HIS A 243 -19.70 7.88 -14.93
C HIS A 243 -18.48 8.04 -14.04
N GLY A 244 -18.16 7.00 -13.28
CA GLY A 244 -17.02 7.01 -12.38
C GLY A 244 -15.75 7.49 -13.09
N ALA A 245 -15.11 8.47 -12.51
CA ALA A 245 -13.80 8.93 -12.91
C ALA A 245 -12.81 8.65 -11.80
N PHE A 246 -11.55 8.44 -12.12
CA PHE A 246 -10.50 8.37 -11.12
C PHE A 246 -9.25 9.12 -11.62
N PHE A 247 -8.55 9.71 -10.65
CA PHE A 247 -7.28 10.38 -10.89
C PHE A 247 -6.15 9.41 -10.58
N VAL A 248 -5.16 9.35 -11.46
CA VAL A 248 -3.93 8.62 -11.23
C VAL A 248 -2.78 9.60 -11.09
N THR A 249 -2.05 9.52 -9.99
CA THR A 249 -0.83 10.30 -9.79
C THR A 249 0.40 9.42 -9.95
N SER A 250 1.53 10.03 -10.27
CA SER A 250 2.81 9.35 -10.41
C SER A 250 3.89 9.94 -9.51
N LEU A 251 4.91 9.15 -9.22
CA LEU A 251 5.99 9.55 -8.31
C LEU A 251 6.76 10.78 -8.84
N TYR A 252 6.96 10.87 -10.16
CA TYR A 252 7.73 11.93 -10.81
C TYR A 252 7.04 12.48 -12.07
N GLY A 253 5.74 12.23 -12.21
CA GLY A 253 4.98 12.69 -13.36
C GLY A 253 4.65 14.18 -13.28
N PRO A 254 4.55 14.87 -14.41
CA PRO A 254 4.30 16.31 -14.45
C PRO A 254 2.88 16.70 -14.01
N SER A 255 1.91 15.78 -14.11
CA SER A 255 0.51 16.05 -13.77
C SER A 255 -0.26 14.76 -13.54
N PRO A 256 -1.34 14.80 -12.74
CA PRO A 256 -2.25 13.67 -12.60
C PRO A 256 -3.00 13.41 -13.92
N LEU A 257 -3.28 12.15 -14.20
CA LEU A 257 -4.14 11.71 -15.28
C LEU A 257 -5.57 11.53 -14.77
N LEU A 258 -6.53 12.10 -15.47
CA LEU A 258 -7.95 11.87 -15.24
C LEU A 258 -8.45 10.77 -16.20
N CYS A 259 -8.89 9.66 -15.66
CA CYS A 259 -9.52 8.57 -16.38
C CYS A 259 -11.05 8.68 -16.26
N LYS A 260 -11.76 8.72 -17.38
CA LYS A 260 -13.24 8.87 -17.45
C LYS A 260 -13.87 7.69 -18.21
N GLY A 261 -15.10 7.32 -17.81
CA GLY A 261 -15.96 6.45 -18.63
C GLY A 261 -15.54 4.99 -18.69
N MET A 262 -14.82 4.50 -17.69
CA MET A 262 -14.39 3.09 -17.66
C MET A 262 -15.40 2.14 -17.00
N TYR A 263 -16.59 2.62 -16.65
CA TYR A 263 -17.64 1.84 -16.03
C TYR A 263 -18.97 2.12 -16.72
N SER A 264 -19.37 1.24 -17.58
CA SER A 264 -20.72 1.11 -18.09
C SER A 264 -21.34 -0.19 -17.55
#